data_504bca71951809e06205a54b2b783de8
#
_entry.id   504bca71951809e06205a54b2b783de8
#
_cell.length_a   1.000
_cell.length_b   1.000
_cell.length_c   1.000
_cell.angle_alpha   90.00
_cell.angle_beta   90.00
_cell.angle_gamma   90.00
#
_symmetry.space_group_name_H-M   'P 1'
#
loop_
_entity.id
_entity.type
_entity.pdbx_description
1 polymer ?
#
loop_
_entity_poly.entity_id
_entity_poly.type
_entity_poly.pdbx_seq_one_letter_code
_entity_poly.pdbx_strand_id
1 'polypeptide(L)'
;ARRFAAEHKTRYEDLNLIVCHLGGGISVAAHEKGRAIDANNALDGEGPFSPERAGTLPAADLIHLCFSGRYTEEQLKRRVAGQAGLMAHMGTTDMLQILKQIDEGDAHAKLLIDAMIFHTAKTIASEGAVLRGKVDAILLTGGIAHSEYITSRIADRVDYLAPVHIFPGEDEMKALALNVYYVLRGEREAKEYE
;
A
#
# COMPACT_ATOMS: atom_id res chain seq x y z
N ALA A 1 7.84 1.53 -10.34
CA ALA A 1 8.98 0.71 -10.78
C ALA A 1 9.65 1.27 -12.04
N ARG A 2 8.99 1.32 -13.19
CA ARG A 2 9.60 1.78 -14.47
C ARG A 2 10.10 3.22 -14.42
N ARG A 3 9.38 4.13 -13.74
CA ARG A 3 9.83 5.50 -13.52
C ARG A 3 11.13 5.54 -12.73
N PHE A 4 11.21 4.80 -11.64
CA PHE A 4 12.45 4.66 -10.84
C PHE A 4 13.61 4.16 -11.70
N ALA A 5 13.40 3.10 -12.49
CA ALA A 5 14.43 2.55 -13.37
C ALA A 5 14.93 3.59 -14.37
N ALA A 6 14.02 4.35 -15.01
CA ALA A 6 14.38 5.40 -15.96
C ALA A 6 15.19 6.54 -15.31
N GLU A 7 14.78 7.02 -14.12
CA GLU A 7 15.48 8.07 -13.38
C GLU A 7 16.90 7.62 -12.96
N HIS A 8 17.09 6.32 -12.68
CA HIS A 8 18.39 5.74 -12.29
C HIS A 8 19.18 5.14 -13.49
N LYS A 9 18.73 5.38 -14.73
CA LYS A 9 19.38 4.92 -15.98
C LYS A 9 19.66 3.41 -15.97
N THR A 10 18.73 2.63 -15.44
CA THR A 10 18.76 1.17 -15.40
C THR A 10 17.49 0.60 -16.01
N ARG A 11 17.43 -0.72 -16.21
CA ARG A 11 16.25 -1.40 -16.72
C ARG A 11 15.44 -1.94 -15.55
N TYR A 12 14.11 -1.87 -15.64
CA TYR A 12 13.23 -2.45 -14.64
C TYR A 12 13.46 -3.96 -14.48
N GLU A 13 13.79 -4.64 -15.59
CA GLU A 13 14.10 -6.07 -15.64
C GLU A 13 15.40 -6.46 -14.91
N ASP A 14 16.22 -5.49 -14.51
CA ASP A 14 17.45 -5.74 -13.76
C ASP A 14 17.30 -5.51 -12.25
N LEU A 15 16.11 -5.04 -11.81
CA LEU A 15 15.85 -4.60 -10.45
C LEU A 15 14.96 -5.57 -9.66
N ASN A 16 15.20 -5.60 -8.34
CA ASN A 16 14.33 -6.16 -7.33
C ASN A 16 13.80 -5.00 -6.48
N LEU A 17 12.51 -4.76 -6.52
CA LEU A 17 11.89 -3.60 -5.87
C LEU A 17 10.75 -4.03 -4.95
N ILE A 18 10.56 -3.29 -3.86
CA ILE A 18 9.32 -3.34 -3.11
C ILE A 18 8.56 -2.05 -3.42
N VAL A 19 7.33 -2.17 -3.90
CA VAL A 19 6.47 -1.04 -4.23
C VAL A 19 5.31 -1.00 -3.26
N CYS A 20 5.22 0.07 -2.48
CA CYS A 20 4.14 0.31 -1.53
C CYS A 20 3.29 1.48 -2.00
N HIS A 21 2.04 1.22 -2.34
CA HIS A 21 1.05 2.22 -2.71
C HIS A 21 0.22 2.60 -1.48
N LEU A 22 0.29 3.85 -1.08
CA LEU A 22 -0.34 4.43 0.10
C LEU A 22 -1.60 5.22 -0.31
N GLY A 23 -2.74 4.55 -0.35
CA GLY A 23 -4.05 5.11 -0.71
C GLY A 23 -5.13 4.80 0.34
N GLY A 24 -6.41 4.80 -0.05
CA GLY A 24 -7.54 4.37 0.81
C GLY A 24 -7.39 2.92 1.29
N GLY A 25 -6.86 2.04 0.43
CA GLY A 25 -6.20 0.79 0.79
C GLY A 25 -4.69 0.93 0.66
N ILE A 26 -3.93 0.08 1.33
CA ILE A 26 -2.47 0.03 1.19
C ILE A 26 -2.10 -1.32 0.59
N SER A 27 -1.43 -1.28 -0.58
CA SER A 27 -0.90 -2.47 -1.22
C SER A 27 0.62 -2.43 -1.28
N VAL A 28 1.24 -3.55 -0.99
CA VAL A 28 2.69 -3.72 -1.03
C VAL A 28 2.99 -4.91 -1.94
N ALA A 29 3.88 -4.72 -2.88
CA ALA A 29 4.23 -5.74 -3.86
C ALA A 29 5.73 -5.93 -3.98
N ALA A 30 6.17 -7.18 -4.04
CA ALA A 30 7.52 -7.56 -4.41
C ALA A 30 7.65 -7.69 -5.93
N HIS A 31 8.63 -7.01 -6.48
CA HIS A 31 8.97 -7.06 -7.90
C HIS A 31 10.35 -7.68 -8.06
N GLU A 32 10.45 -8.82 -8.76
CA GLU A 32 11.70 -9.46 -9.10
C GLU A 32 11.91 -9.40 -10.62
N LYS A 33 12.99 -8.77 -11.05
CA LYS A 33 13.45 -8.74 -12.45
C LYS A 33 12.33 -8.39 -13.46
N GLY A 34 11.63 -7.28 -13.21
CA GLY A 34 10.61 -6.77 -14.12
C GLY A 34 9.21 -7.35 -13.94
N ARG A 35 8.98 -8.18 -12.92
CA ARG A 35 7.69 -8.83 -12.65
C ARG A 35 7.28 -8.64 -11.20
N ALA A 36 6.02 -8.28 -10.96
CA ALA A 36 5.42 -8.44 -9.65
C ALA A 36 5.24 -9.95 -9.39
N ILE A 37 5.83 -10.44 -8.30
CA ILE A 37 5.83 -11.88 -7.94
C ILE A 37 5.01 -12.15 -6.69
N ASP A 38 4.75 -11.12 -5.88
CA ASP A 38 3.87 -11.17 -4.71
C ASP A 38 3.23 -9.82 -4.47
N ALA A 39 2.02 -9.81 -3.91
CA ALA A 39 1.32 -8.62 -3.44
C ALA A 39 0.16 -9.02 -2.53
N ASN A 40 -0.11 -8.22 -1.49
CA ASN A 40 -1.32 -8.40 -0.70
C ASN A 40 -2.59 -7.99 -1.47
N ASN A 41 -3.71 -8.68 -1.22
CA ASN A 41 -5.02 -8.35 -1.77
C ASN A 41 -5.68 -7.23 -0.94
N ALA A 42 -5.27 -6.00 -1.17
CA ALA A 42 -5.84 -4.85 -0.46
C ALA A 42 -7.33 -4.61 -0.77
N LEU A 43 -7.87 -5.13 -1.87
CA LEU A 43 -9.28 -4.98 -2.23
C LEU A 43 -10.18 -5.71 -1.22
N ASP A 44 -9.79 -6.90 -0.81
CA ASP A 44 -10.55 -7.73 0.13
C ASP A 44 -10.07 -7.56 1.59
N GLY A 45 -9.26 -6.53 1.87
CA GLY A 45 -8.87 -6.14 3.23
C GLY A 45 -7.63 -6.86 3.77
N GLU A 46 -6.87 -7.57 2.92
CA GLU A 46 -5.59 -8.13 3.30
C GLU A 46 -4.50 -7.03 3.38
N GLY A 47 -3.50 -7.25 4.21
CA GLY A 47 -2.34 -6.39 4.34
C GLY A 47 -2.45 -5.37 5.47
N PRO A 48 -1.89 -4.17 5.31
CA PRO A 48 -1.87 -3.17 6.37
C PRO A 48 -3.26 -2.63 6.73
N PHE A 49 -3.44 -2.29 8.00
CA PHE A 49 -4.47 -1.35 8.42
C PHE A 49 -4.32 -0.04 7.65
N SER A 50 -5.40 0.50 7.10
CA SER A 50 -5.34 1.63 6.18
C SER A 50 -6.54 2.59 6.37
N PRO A 51 -6.67 3.69 5.63
CA PRO A 51 -7.83 4.57 5.75
C PRO A 51 -9.17 3.87 5.66
N GLU A 52 -9.36 2.92 4.76
CA GLU A 52 -10.66 2.27 4.50
C GLU A 52 -10.66 0.75 4.71
N ARG A 53 -9.55 0.15 5.13
CA ARG A 53 -9.39 -1.30 5.28
C ARG A 53 -8.99 -1.67 6.71
N ALA A 54 -9.58 -2.75 7.21
CA ALA A 54 -9.23 -3.29 8.53
C ALA A 54 -7.79 -3.81 8.59
N GLY A 55 -7.27 -4.24 7.45
CA GLY A 55 -6.03 -4.99 7.36
C GLY A 55 -6.23 -6.46 7.73
N THR A 56 -5.14 -7.21 7.77
CA THR A 56 -5.16 -8.62 8.14
C THR A 56 -5.70 -8.82 9.55
N LEU A 57 -6.76 -9.61 9.67
CA LEU A 57 -7.48 -9.88 10.91
C LEU A 57 -7.16 -11.29 11.43
N PRO A 58 -7.21 -11.51 12.78
CA PRO A 58 -7.19 -12.84 13.35
C PRO A 58 -8.38 -13.67 12.83
N ALA A 59 -8.10 -14.79 12.15
CA ALA A 59 -9.12 -15.60 11.52
C ALA A 59 -10.20 -16.12 12.50
N ALA A 60 -9.80 -16.52 13.71
CA ALA A 60 -10.73 -17.02 14.71
C ALA A 60 -11.77 -15.95 15.14
N ASP A 61 -11.33 -14.70 15.31
CA ASP A 61 -12.20 -13.59 15.70
C ASP A 61 -13.18 -13.25 14.56
N LEU A 62 -12.72 -13.28 13.30
CA LEU A 62 -13.56 -13.07 12.14
C LEU A 62 -14.63 -14.18 12.03
N ILE A 63 -14.25 -15.45 12.18
CA ILE A 63 -15.18 -16.59 12.20
C ILE A 63 -16.20 -16.41 13.30
N HIS A 64 -15.79 -16.04 14.51
CA HIS A 64 -16.71 -15.78 15.61
C HIS A 64 -17.73 -14.69 15.28
N LEU A 65 -17.31 -13.60 14.65
CA LEU A 65 -18.22 -12.54 14.18
C LEU A 65 -19.19 -13.03 13.12
N CYS A 66 -18.72 -13.86 12.16
CA CYS A 66 -19.59 -14.42 11.11
C CYS A 66 -20.76 -15.26 11.68
N PHE A 67 -20.49 -16.02 12.74
CA PHE A 67 -21.50 -16.91 13.35
C PHE A 67 -22.19 -16.30 14.57
N SER A 68 -21.90 -15.05 14.93
CA SER A 68 -22.50 -14.37 16.10
C SER A 68 -23.97 -14.00 15.94
N GLY A 69 -24.48 -14.00 14.71
CA GLY A 69 -25.83 -13.51 14.39
C GLY A 69 -26.00 -11.98 14.48
N ARG A 70 -24.92 -11.23 14.76
CA ARG A 70 -24.94 -9.77 14.92
C ARG A 70 -24.93 -9.01 13.60
N TYR A 71 -24.35 -9.61 12.57
CA TYR A 71 -24.10 -8.97 11.28
C TYR A 71 -24.49 -9.88 10.13
N THR A 72 -24.95 -9.28 9.04
CA THR A 72 -25.06 -9.97 7.75
C THR A 72 -23.68 -10.05 7.07
N GLU A 73 -23.55 -10.93 6.09
CA GLU A 73 -22.34 -11.04 5.26
C GLU A 73 -21.94 -9.68 4.67
N GLU A 74 -22.92 -8.96 4.10
CA GLU A 74 -22.65 -7.65 3.48
C GLU A 74 -22.16 -6.61 4.51
N GLN A 75 -22.71 -6.61 5.71
CA GLN A 75 -22.25 -5.74 6.79
C GLN A 75 -20.82 -6.07 7.21
N LEU A 76 -20.45 -7.35 7.29
CA LEU A 76 -19.09 -7.77 7.61
C LEU A 76 -18.13 -7.40 6.48
N LYS A 77 -18.48 -7.62 5.22
CA LYS A 77 -17.64 -7.19 4.08
C LYS A 77 -17.33 -5.69 4.13
N ARG A 78 -18.33 -4.85 4.42
CA ARG A 78 -18.11 -3.40 4.60
C ARG A 78 -17.19 -3.07 5.79
N ARG A 79 -17.25 -3.85 6.87
CA ARG A 79 -16.39 -3.70 8.04
C ARG A 79 -14.96 -4.19 7.83
N VAL A 80 -14.73 -4.99 6.79
CA VAL A 80 -13.39 -5.39 6.34
C VAL A 80 -12.83 -4.37 5.36
N ALA A 81 -13.67 -3.91 4.41
CA ALA A 81 -13.26 -2.99 3.35
C ALA A 81 -14.35 -1.93 3.08
N GLY A 82 -13.96 -0.66 3.06
CA GLY A 82 -14.78 0.51 2.79
C GLY A 82 -15.25 1.27 4.04
N GLN A 83 -15.76 0.59 5.05
CA GLN A 83 -16.15 1.18 6.35
C GLN A 83 -15.28 0.66 7.50
N ALA A 84 -14.03 0.38 7.19
CA ALA A 84 -13.03 -0.15 8.09
C ALA A 84 -11.89 0.86 8.30
N GLY A 85 -10.83 0.44 8.91
CA GLY A 85 -9.63 1.26 9.05
C GLY A 85 -9.86 2.55 9.82
N LEU A 86 -9.22 3.64 9.37
CA LEU A 86 -9.39 4.96 9.97
C LEU A 86 -10.85 5.43 9.91
N MET A 87 -11.57 5.12 8.84
CA MET A 87 -13.00 5.42 8.73
C MET A 87 -13.81 4.85 9.90
N ALA A 88 -13.54 3.61 10.29
CA ALA A 88 -14.26 2.99 11.41
C ALA A 88 -13.93 3.61 12.77
N HIS A 89 -12.71 4.08 12.96
CA HIS A 89 -12.23 4.58 14.25
C HIS A 89 -12.39 6.09 14.41
N MET A 90 -12.31 6.87 13.31
CA MET A 90 -12.30 8.31 13.32
C MET A 90 -13.48 8.96 12.57
N GLY A 91 -14.26 8.15 11.82
CA GLY A 91 -15.37 8.65 11.00
C GLY A 91 -14.92 9.41 9.76
N THR A 92 -13.63 9.41 9.45
CA THR A 92 -13.06 10.12 8.30
C THR A 92 -11.85 9.36 7.72
N THR A 93 -11.62 9.55 6.43
CA THR A 93 -10.39 9.12 5.72
C THR A 93 -9.54 10.31 5.27
N ASP A 94 -9.96 11.53 5.64
CA ASP A 94 -9.21 12.75 5.28
C ASP A 94 -7.90 12.81 6.08
N MET A 95 -6.82 12.42 5.42
CA MET A 95 -5.48 12.39 6.01
C MET A 95 -4.98 13.77 6.45
N LEU A 96 -5.38 14.84 5.76
CA LEU A 96 -4.98 16.20 6.15
C LEU A 96 -5.65 16.59 7.47
N GLN A 97 -6.94 16.27 7.61
CA GLN A 97 -7.68 16.49 8.86
C GLN A 97 -7.08 15.69 10.02
N ILE A 98 -6.78 14.39 9.79
CA ILE A 98 -6.22 13.51 10.82
C ILE A 98 -4.82 13.97 11.25
N LEU A 99 -3.96 14.35 10.32
CA LEU A 99 -2.63 14.86 10.64
C LEU A 99 -2.70 16.17 11.42
N LYS A 100 -3.64 17.05 11.08
CA LYS A 100 -3.90 18.28 11.85
C LYS A 100 -4.32 17.97 13.29
N GLN A 101 -5.18 16.98 13.53
CA GLN A 101 -5.56 16.55 14.90
C GLN A 101 -4.33 16.06 15.69
N ILE A 102 -3.39 15.37 15.03
CA ILE A 102 -2.13 14.94 15.65
C ILE A 102 -1.30 16.16 16.08
N ASP A 103 -1.17 17.17 15.20
CA ASP A 103 -0.44 18.40 15.50
C ASP A 103 -1.09 19.19 16.64
N GLU A 104 -2.42 19.11 16.79
CA GLU A 104 -3.20 19.68 17.89
C GLU A 104 -3.15 18.83 19.19
N GLY A 105 -2.46 17.69 19.17
CA GLY A 105 -2.21 16.86 20.34
C GLY A 105 -3.19 15.70 20.54
N ASP A 106 -3.98 15.31 19.55
CA ASP A 106 -4.86 14.14 19.62
C ASP A 106 -4.06 12.84 19.69
N ALA A 107 -3.97 12.27 20.88
CA ALA A 107 -3.25 11.01 21.14
C ALA A 107 -3.91 9.79 20.46
N HIS A 108 -5.23 9.81 20.26
CA HIS A 108 -5.95 8.72 19.60
C HIS A 108 -5.66 8.71 18.10
N ALA A 109 -5.74 9.88 17.45
CA ALA A 109 -5.36 10.02 16.05
C ALA A 109 -3.91 9.58 15.83
N LYS A 110 -3.00 10.01 16.70
CA LYS A 110 -1.59 9.60 16.66
C LYS A 110 -1.42 8.09 16.76
N LEU A 111 -2.08 7.44 17.71
CA LEU A 111 -2.02 5.99 17.91
C LEU A 111 -2.45 5.24 16.64
N LEU A 112 -3.53 5.67 16.00
CA LEU A 112 -4.04 5.04 14.79
C LEU A 112 -3.10 5.19 13.59
N ILE A 113 -2.52 6.37 13.42
CA ILE A 113 -1.54 6.60 12.35
C ILE A 113 -0.24 5.82 12.63
N ASP A 114 0.23 5.78 13.86
CA ASP A 114 1.40 4.97 14.25
C ASP A 114 1.15 3.47 14.01
N ALA A 115 -0.06 2.96 14.25
CA ALA A 115 -0.46 1.60 13.94
C ALA A 115 -0.46 1.33 12.42
N MET A 116 -0.99 2.26 11.62
CA MET A 116 -0.98 2.16 10.16
C MET A 116 0.45 2.11 9.62
N ILE A 117 1.32 3.00 10.09
CA ILE A 117 2.75 3.03 9.74
C ILE A 117 3.43 1.71 10.12
N PHE A 118 3.17 1.22 11.33
CA PHE A 118 3.76 -0.04 11.82
C PHE A 118 3.34 -1.25 10.98
N HIS A 119 2.06 -1.37 10.64
CA HIS A 119 1.56 -2.46 9.80
C HIS A 119 2.11 -2.37 8.38
N THR A 120 2.20 -1.16 7.81
CA THR A 120 2.80 -0.93 6.49
C THR A 120 4.27 -1.37 6.48
N ALA A 121 5.05 -0.95 7.46
CA ALA A 121 6.45 -1.34 7.57
C ALA A 121 6.64 -2.85 7.72
N LYS A 122 5.79 -3.52 8.53
CA LYS A 122 5.79 -4.99 8.64
C LYS A 122 5.54 -5.66 7.29
N THR A 123 4.58 -5.18 6.52
CA THR A 123 4.25 -5.74 5.20
C THR A 123 5.40 -5.50 4.22
N ILE A 124 6.01 -4.32 4.22
CA ILE A 124 7.23 -4.05 3.42
C ILE A 124 8.35 -5.04 3.80
N ALA A 125 8.56 -5.28 5.09
CA ALA A 125 9.58 -6.21 5.56
C ALA A 125 9.29 -7.67 5.14
N SER A 126 8.02 -8.09 5.10
CA SER A 126 7.66 -9.42 4.61
C SER A 126 7.98 -9.60 3.13
N GLU A 127 7.76 -8.57 2.30
CA GLU A 127 8.15 -8.57 0.89
C GLU A 127 9.68 -8.64 0.71
N GLY A 128 10.44 -8.12 1.68
CA GLY A 128 11.88 -8.31 1.74
C GLY A 128 12.28 -9.78 1.84
N ALA A 129 11.52 -10.59 2.59
CA ALA A 129 11.74 -12.03 2.67
C ALA A 129 11.41 -12.74 1.34
N VAL A 130 10.34 -12.33 0.63
CA VAL A 130 10.00 -12.82 -0.72
C VAL A 130 11.18 -12.64 -1.68
N LEU A 131 11.85 -11.48 -1.61
CA LEU A 131 13.04 -11.17 -2.41
C LEU A 131 14.36 -11.71 -1.81
N ARG A 132 14.27 -12.50 -0.73
CA ARG A 132 15.46 -13.12 -0.06
C ARG A 132 16.48 -12.08 0.41
N GLY A 133 15.99 -10.91 0.83
CA GLY A 133 16.82 -9.78 1.25
C GLY A 133 17.57 -9.07 0.11
N LYS A 134 17.35 -9.45 -1.13
CA LYS A 134 17.99 -8.83 -2.31
C LYS A 134 17.07 -7.74 -2.86
N VAL A 135 16.99 -6.63 -2.17
CA VAL A 135 16.15 -5.48 -2.51
C VAL A 135 17.04 -4.32 -2.96
N ASP A 136 16.80 -3.81 -4.16
CA ASP A 136 17.57 -2.67 -4.70
C ASP A 136 16.99 -1.34 -4.21
N ALA A 137 15.65 -1.24 -4.08
CA ALA A 137 14.98 -0.06 -3.53
C ALA A 137 13.55 -0.38 -3.04
N ILE A 138 13.07 0.46 -2.10
CA ILE A 138 11.68 0.50 -1.64
C ILE A 138 11.06 1.78 -2.19
N LEU A 139 9.92 1.66 -2.88
CA LEU A 139 9.22 2.77 -3.51
C LEU A 139 7.91 3.04 -2.78
N LEU A 140 7.75 4.22 -2.19
CA LEU A 140 6.49 4.68 -1.59
C LEU A 140 5.77 5.59 -2.58
N THR A 141 4.50 5.29 -2.89
CA THR A 141 3.67 6.04 -3.83
C THR A 141 2.24 6.18 -3.33
N GLY A 142 1.37 6.84 -4.09
CA GLY A 142 -0.01 7.12 -3.69
C GLY A 142 -0.20 8.48 -3.05
N GLY A 143 -1.47 8.83 -2.78
CA GLY A 143 -1.83 10.16 -2.25
C GLY A 143 -1.25 10.43 -0.86
N ILE A 144 -1.18 9.41 0.00
CA ILE A 144 -0.63 9.55 1.37
C ILE A 144 0.88 9.76 1.35
N ALA A 145 1.58 9.37 0.29
CA ALA A 145 3.02 9.59 0.15
C ALA A 145 3.42 11.07 0.05
N HIS A 146 2.47 12.00 -0.07
CA HIS A 146 2.72 13.44 0.11
C HIS A 146 3.04 13.83 1.56
N SER A 147 2.68 12.98 2.54
CA SER A 147 2.92 13.25 3.95
C SER A 147 4.32 12.80 4.36
N GLU A 148 5.21 13.77 4.59
CA GLU A 148 6.55 13.51 5.16
C GLU A 148 6.45 12.87 6.54
N TYR A 149 5.45 13.26 7.35
CA TYR A 149 5.18 12.65 8.66
C TYR A 149 5.03 11.13 8.58
N ILE A 150 4.34 10.63 7.55
CA ILE A 150 4.10 9.19 7.37
C ILE A 150 5.29 8.53 6.69
N THR A 151 5.78 9.10 5.59
CA THR A 151 6.82 8.47 4.78
C THR A 151 8.16 8.37 5.50
N SER A 152 8.55 9.40 6.28
CA SER A 152 9.78 9.34 7.07
C SER A 152 9.71 8.23 8.13
N ARG A 153 8.57 8.08 8.83
CA ARG A 153 8.40 7.04 9.86
C ARG A 153 8.29 5.64 9.30
N ILE A 154 7.79 5.48 8.08
CA ILE A 154 7.87 4.19 7.37
C ILE A 154 9.34 3.93 7.01
N ALA A 155 10.03 4.91 6.42
CA ALA A 155 11.44 4.80 6.03
C ALA A 155 12.32 4.39 7.21
N ASP A 156 12.23 5.06 8.36
CA ASP A 156 12.97 4.75 9.59
C ASP A 156 12.84 3.29 10.04
N ARG A 157 11.75 2.61 9.63
CA ARG A 157 11.49 1.21 10.02
C ARG A 157 12.00 0.20 9.00
N VAL A 158 12.27 0.62 7.75
CA VAL A 158 12.55 -0.32 6.65
C VAL A 158 13.83 0.00 5.88
N ASP A 159 14.52 1.11 6.16
CA ASP A 159 15.75 1.55 5.48
C ASP A 159 16.92 0.56 5.62
N TYR A 160 16.88 -0.31 6.65
CA TYR A 160 17.83 -1.41 6.82
C TYR A 160 17.74 -2.47 5.70
N LEU A 161 16.61 -2.52 4.97
CA LEU A 161 16.40 -3.46 3.85
C LEU A 161 17.01 -2.90 2.56
N ALA A 162 16.71 -1.64 2.24
CA ALA A 162 17.14 -0.95 1.04
C ALA A 162 16.80 0.54 1.11
N PRO A 163 17.42 1.40 0.26
CA PRO A 163 17.07 2.81 0.16
C PRO A 163 15.58 3.01 -0.16
N VAL A 164 14.95 3.97 0.54
CA VAL A 164 13.55 4.34 0.34
C VAL A 164 13.44 5.54 -0.58
N HIS A 165 12.64 5.42 -1.63
CA HIS A 165 12.36 6.49 -2.58
C HIS A 165 10.87 6.82 -2.58
N ILE A 166 10.54 8.11 -2.60
CA ILE A 166 9.18 8.61 -2.48
C ILE A 166 8.72 9.18 -3.83
N PHE A 167 7.62 8.64 -4.36
CA PHE A 167 6.95 9.06 -5.58
C PHE A 167 5.52 9.44 -5.27
N PRO A 168 5.25 10.64 -4.71
CA PRO A 168 3.92 11.03 -4.27
C PRO A 168 2.94 11.14 -5.43
N GLY A 169 1.66 10.87 -5.14
CA GLY A 169 0.57 11.02 -6.10
C GLY A 169 0.24 9.74 -6.86
N GLU A 170 -0.81 9.86 -7.65
CA GLU A 170 -1.39 8.78 -8.45
C GLU A 170 -1.43 9.27 -9.90
N ASP A 171 -0.37 8.98 -10.66
CA ASP A 171 -0.31 9.29 -12.11
C ASP A 171 -1.10 8.24 -12.94
N GLU A 172 -2.27 7.78 -12.44
CA GLU A 172 -3.05 6.70 -13.06
C GLU A 172 -3.40 6.99 -14.52
N MET A 173 -3.96 8.17 -14.78
CA MET A 173 -4.34 8.57 -16.14
C MET A 173 -3.14 8.61 -17.08
N LYS A 174 -2.01 9.09 -16.60
CA LYS A 174 -0.76 9.09 -17.36
C LYS A 174 -0.23 7.68 -17.59
N ALA A 175 -0.30 6.83 -16.57
CA ALA A 175 0.13 5.43 -16.67
C ALA A 175 -0.74 4.65 -17.67
N LEU A 176 -2.06 4.82 -17.63
CA LEU A 176 -2.99 4.24 -18.60
C LEU A 176 -2.70 4.74 -20.02
N ALA A 177 -2.59 6.05 -20.20
CA ALA A 177 -2.29 6.65 -21.52
C ALA A 177 -0.96 6.15 -22.09
N LEU A 178 0.09 6.07 -21.29
CA LEU A 178 1.40 5.57 -21.72
C LEU A 178 1.36 4.08 -22.08
N ASN A 179 0.61 3.25 -21.35
CA ASN A 179 0.49 1.84 -21.68
C ASN A 179 -0.19 1.65 -23.05
N VAL A 180 -1.29 2.36 -23.33
CA VAL A 180 -1.96 2.34 -24.63
C VAL A 180 -1.03 2.89 -25.73
N TYR A 181 -0.33 3.98 -25.47
CA TYR A 181 0.61 4.58 -26.40
C TYR A 181 1.71 3.61 -26.85
N TYR A 182 2.32 2.85 -25.90
CA TYR A 182 3.35 1.87 -26.22
C TYR A 182 2.83 0.69 -27.06
N VAL A 183 1.57 0.27 -26.83
CA VAL A 183 0.92 -0.76 -27.66
C VAL A 183 0.68 -0.24 -29.07
N LEU A 184 0.14 0.99 -29.21
CA LEU A 184 -0.12 1.60 -30.52
C LEU A 184 1.16 1.84 -31.34
N ARG A 185 2.29 2.06 -30.68
CA ARG A 185 3.59 2.18 -31.32
C ARG A 185 4.28 0.85 -31.64
N GLY A 186 3.67 -0.28 -31.27
CA GLY A 186 4.27 -1.60 -31.44
C GLY A 186 5.47 -1.86 -30.51
N GLU A 187 5.65 -1.03 -29.48
CA GLU A 187 6.71 -1.19 -28.47
C GLU A 187 6.33 -2.22 -27.39
N ARG A 188 5.05 -2.62 -27.36
CA ARG A 188 4.47 -3.67 -26.51
C ARG A 188 3.35 -4.39 -27.21
N GLU A 189 3.22 -5.67 -26.91
CA GLU A 189 2.06 -6.46 -27.30
C GLU A 189 0.89 -6.21 -26.34
N ALA A 190 -0.32 -6.11 -26.90
CA ALA A 190 -1.54 -6.15 -26.11
C ALA A 190 -1.68 -7.56 -25.51
N LYS A 191 -2.00 -7.62 -24.21
CA LYS A 191 -2.34 -8.90 -23.57
C LYS A 191 -3.82 -9.18 -23.80
N GLU A 192 -4.14 -10.38 -24.26
CA GLU A 192 -5.50 -10.89 -24.25
C GLU A 192 -5.83 -11.37 -22.84
N TYR A 193 -7.03 -11.04 -22.39
CA TYR A 193 -7.55 -11.53 -21.12
C TYR A 193 -8.31 -12.84 -21.42
N GLU A 194 -7.80 -13.95 -20.87
CA GLU A 194 -8.43 -15.27 -20.91
C GLU A 194 -9.30 -15.52 -19.68
#